data_ec67cba0457d82144160a543ba2280c3
#
_entry.id   ec67cba0457d82144160a543ba2280c3
#
_cell.length_a   1.000
_cell.length_b   1.000
_cell.length_c   1.000
_cell.angle_alpha   90.00
_cell.angle_beta   90.00
_cell.angle_gamma   90.00
#
_symmetry.space_group_name_H-M   'P 1'
#
loop_
_entity.id
_entity.type
_entity.pdbx_description
1 polymer ?
#
loop_
_entity_poly.entity_id
_entity_poly.type
_entity_poly.pdbx_seq_one_letter_code
_entity_poly.pdbx_strand_id
1 'polypeptide(L)'
;RYDIGYFFYIGGNDSMDTILKLSDYAAKIGSDIRFVGVPKTIDNDLTHTDHTPGYGSAAKYIGTTIKELVRDSTIYDLKSVTVVEIMGRNAGWLTAAAALAEDEDCEGAAMICLPEVPFDPEHFIARVDALQQQTPSLVVAVSEGVRTAEGRYVCELAHNPVNVDAFGHTYLGGTAHYLSGLIAARLHSKTRAVELSTLQRCAAHVASETDVSESFDVGTFAVDAAFEGKTGVMAALKRVSDEPYVCGFELHDIHDIANLEKTIPLDWIDAERYRLHEPFLAYARPLIAQEVKPEYQKGLPRHLKLNR
;
A
#
# COMPACT_ATOMS: atom_id res chain seq x y z
N ARG A 1 22.91 -10.78 29.40
CA ARG A 1 21.93 -11.65 30.11
C ARG A 1 21.48 -12.80 29.20
N TYR A 2 21.38 -12.53 27.90
CA TYR A 2 20.99 -13.49 26.87
C TYR A 2 22.12 -13.55 25.87
N ASP A 3 23.05 -14.00 25.70
CA ASP A 3 24.15 -14.06 24.73
C ASP A 3 23.65 -13.99 23.28
N ILE A 4 23.12 -12.80 22.90
CA ILE A 4 22.51 -12.56 21.58
C ILE A 4 23.61 -12.32 20.57
N GLY A 5 23.70 -13.16 19.54
CA GLY A 5 24.64 -13.01 18.43
C GLY A 5 24.02 -12.40 17.17
N TYR A 6 22.69 -12.52 17.00
CA TYR A 6 21.97 -12.08 15.81
C TYR A 6 20.73 -11.30 16.17
N PHE A 7 20.48 -10.20 15.49
CA PHE A 7 19.31 -9.36 15.68
C PHE A 7 18.65 -9.07 14.33
N PHE A 8 17.44 -9.57 14.15
CA PHE A 8 16.63 -9.32 12.96
C PHE A 8 15.51 -8.36 13.33
N TYR A 9 15.33 -7.30 12.53
CA TYR A 9 14.21 -6.40 12.72
C TYR A 9 13.32 -6.38 11.49
N ILE A 10 12.09 -6.86 11.66
CA ILE A 10 11.11 -6.98 10.60
C ILE A 10 10.25 -5.72 10.62
N GLY A 11 10.23 -4.94 9.52
CA GLY A 11 9.41 -3.73 9.47
C GLY A 11 9.66 -2.83 8.27
N GLY A 12 9.05 -1.65 8.29
CA GLY A 12 9.18 -0.60 7.29
C GLY A 12 10.31 0.38 7.57
N ASN A 13 10.17 1.63 7.08
CA ASN A 13 11.19 2.68 7.16
C ASN A 13 11.75 2.92 8.57
N ASP A 14 10.89 3.06 9.58
CA ASP A 14 11.32 3.27 10.98
C ASP A 14 12.16 2.10 11.52
N SER A 15 11.84 0.87 11.07
CA SER A 15 12.60 -0.32 11.46
C SER A 15 13.97 -0.34 10.79
N MET A 16 14.06 0.10 9.54
CA MET A 16 15.34 0.20 8.82
C MET A 16 16.22 1.30 9.43
N ASP A 17 15.67 2.45 9.81
CA ASP A 17 16.37 3.48 10.58
C ASP A 17 16.88 2.96 11.94
N THR A 18 16.10 2.10 12.59
CA THR A 18 16.53 1.44 13.83
C THR A 18 17.71 0.49 13.59
N ILE A 19 17.69 -0.34 12.53
CA ILE A 19 18.81 -1.20 12.16
C ILE A 19 20.06 -0.37 11.86
N LEU A 20 19.92 0.74 11.11
CA LEU A 20 21.01 1.67 10.84
C LEU A 20 21.67 2.14 12.13
N LYS A 21 20.90 2.71 13.05
CA LYS A 21 21.39 3.24 14.33
C LYS A 21 22.03 2.17 15.21
N LEU A 22 21.45 0.97 15.24
CA LEU A 22 21.98 -0.15 16.05
C LEU A 22 23.27 -0.72 15.46
N SER A 23 23.37 -0.90 14.15
CA SER A 23 24.56 -1.42 13.49
C SER A 23 25.73 -0.44 13.62
N ASP A 24 25.51 0.87 13.45
CA ASP A 24 26.52 1.91 13.63
C ASP A 24 27.02 1.97 15.08
N TYR A 25 26.08 1.88 16.04
CA TYR A 25 26.47 1.86 17.45
C TYR A 25 27.27 0.60 17.80
N ALA A 26 26.86 -0.58 17.29
CA ALA A 26 27.56 -1.84 17.50
C ALA A 26 29.00 -1.79 16.92
N ALA A 27 29.15 -1.27 15.72
CA ALA A 27 30.47 -1.07 15.12
C ALA A 27 31.36 -0.14 15.98
N LYS A 28 30.80 0.95 16.51
CA LYS A 28 31.52 1.92 17.35
C LYS A 28 32.03 1.31 18.68
N ILE A 29 31.28 0.37 19.26
CA ILE A 29 31.66 -0.27 20.54
C ILE A 29 32.37 -1.62 20.37
N GLY A 30 32.61 -2.06 19.12
CA GLY A 30 33.22 -3.35 18.81
C GLY A 30 32.35 -4.56 19.18
N SER A 31 31.05 -4.46 19.03
CA SER A 31 30.11 -5.56 19.29
C SER A 31 30.08 -6.55 18.12
N ASP A 32 30.05 -7.84 18.42
CA ASP A 32 29.95 -8.93 17.43
C ASP A 32 28.53 -9.26 17.00
N ILE A 33 27.50 -8.57 17.53
CA ILE A 33 26.10 -8.79 17.16
C ILE A 33 25.89 -8.42 15.70
N ARG A 34 25.24 -9.31 14.96
CA ARG A 34 24.83 -9.07 13.56
C ARG A 34 23.43 -8.47 13.52
N PHE A 35 23.28 -7.34 12.81
CA PHE A 35 22.02 -6.64 12.63
C PHE A 35 21.57 -6.74 11.18
N VAL A 36 20.39 -7.31 10.93
CA VAL A 36 19.84 -7.47 9.58
C VAL A 36 18.40 -6.98 9.57
N GLY A 37 18.09 -6.08 8.63
CA GLY A 37 16.75 -5.63 8.34
C GLY A 37 16.01 -6.64 7.47
N VAL A 38 14.74 -6.93 7.80
CA VAL A 38 13.84 -7.73 6.97
C VAL A 38 12.66 -6.85 6.60
N PRO A 39 12.42 -6.61 5.30
CA PRO A 39 11.37 -5.68 4.87
C PRO A 39 9.99 -6.24 5.22
N LYS A 40 9.09 -5.37 5.67
CA LYS A 40 7.67 -5.63 5.86
C LYS A 40 6.93 -4.30 5.92
N THR A 41 6.16 -3.99 4.89
CA THR A 41 5.16 -2.92 4.89
C THR A 41 4.18 -3.14 3.74
N ILE A 42 2.91 -2.80 3.95
CA ILE A 42 1.93 -2.79 2.85
C ILE A 42 2.08 -1.55 1.96
N ASP A 43 2.79 -0.51 2.42
CA ASP A 43 2.93 0.77 1.71
C ASP A 43 3.82 0.68 0.48
N ASN A 44 4.64 -0.38 0.38
CA ASN A 44 5.57 -0.64 -0.74
C ASN A 44 6.55 0.51 -1.02
N ASP A 45 6.94 1.23 0.02
CA ASP A 45 7.67 2.48 -0.02
C ASP A 45 9.17 2.35 0.31
N LEU A 46 9.67 1.15 0.61
CA LEU A 46 11.10 0.92 0.84
C LEU A 46 11.88 0.96 -0.49
N THR A 47 13.00 1.69 -0.49
CA THR A 47 13.93 1.74 -1.61
C THR A 47 14.75 0.45 -1.73
N HIS A 48 15.40 0.25 -2.87
CA HIS A 48 16.29 -0.91 -3.13
C HIS A 48 15.64 -2.29 -2.97
N THR A 49 14.32 -2.36 -3.02
CA THR A 49 13.57 -3.61 -3.16
C THR A 49 12.52 -3.48 -4.24
N ASP A 50 12.27 -4.51 -5.03
CA ASP A 50 11.22 -4.47 -6.07
C ASP A 50 9.86 -4.17 -5.43
N HIS A 51 9.51 -4.93 -4.42
CA HIS A 51 8.30 -4.74 -3.62
C HIS A 51 8.57 -5.15 -2.18
N THR A 52 7.56 -4.97 -1.32
CA THR A 52 7.69 -5.28 0.11
C THR A 52 6.71 -6.37 0.54
N PRO A 53 7.14 -7.32 1.40
CA PRO A 53 6.25 -8.28 2.02
C PRO A 53 5.04 -7.64 2.69
N GLY A 54 3.85 -8.11 2.33
CA GLY A 54 2.56 -7.56 2.74
C GLY A 54 1.85 -6.74 1.65
N TYR A 55 2.59 -6.12 0.73
CA TYR A 55 2.00 -5.30 -0.34
C TYR A 55 1.13 -6.14 -1.29
N GLY A 56 1.62 -7.29 -1.77
CA GLY A 56 0.88 -8.13 -2.71
C GLY A 56 -0.48 -8.56 -2.18
N SER A 57 -0.54 -9.00 -0.92
CA SER A 57 -1.80 -9.36 -0.26
C SER A 57 -2.74 -8.17 -0.05
N ALA A 58 -2.20 -7.02 0.34
CA ALA A 58 -3.01 -5.81 0.51
C ALA A 58 -3.52 -5.28 -0.83
N ALA A 59 -2.70 -5.31 -1.89
CA ALA A 59 -3.09 -4.94 -3.25
C ALA A 59 -4.21 -5.85 -3.79
N LYS A 60 -4.12 -7.17 -3.54
CA LYS A 60 -5.17 -8.13 -3.88
C LYS A 60 -6.49 -7.82 -3.16
N TYR A 61 -6.42 -7.51 -1.86
CA TYR A 61 -7.59 -7.11 -1.08
C TYR A 61 -8.24 -5.84 -1.66
N ILE A 62 -7.44 -4.83 -2.02
CA ILE A 62 -7.94 -3.58 -2.61
C ILE A 62 -8.61 -3.85 -3.96
N GLY A 63 -7.95 -4.56 -4.88
CA GLY A 63 -8.52 -4.90 -6.17
C GLY A 63 -9.85 -5.66 -6.02
N THR A 64 -9.90 -6.66 -5.12
CA THR A 64 -11.12 -7.42 -4.82
C THR A 64 -12.22 -6.52 -4.27
N THR A 65 -11.91 -5.69 -3.27
CA THR A 65 -12.90 -4.80 -2.64
C THR A 65 -13.44 -3.76 -3.62
N ILE A 66 -12.60 -3.22 -4.51
CA ILE A 66 -13.06 -2.29 -5.55
C ILE A 66 -14.01 -3.00 -6.53
N LYS A 67 -13.71 -4.24 -6.97
CA LYS A 67 -14.63 -5.04 -7.80
C LYS A 67 -16.00 -5.22 -7.13
N GLU A 68 -16.01 -5.56 -5.85
CA GLU A 68 -17.24 -5.75 -5.07
C GLU A 68 -18.02 -4.44 -4.93
N LEU A 69 -17.36 -3.32 -4.66
CA LEU A 69 -17.98 -2.00 -4.56
C LEU A 69 -18.53 -1.50 -5.92
N VAL A 70 -17.84 -1.74 -7.03
CA VAL A 70 -18.34 -1.45 -8.36
C VAL A 70 -19.60 -2.27 -8.62
N ARG A 71 -19.60 -3.55 -8.31
CA ARG A 71 -20.76 -4.42 -8.47
C ARG A 71 -21.96 -3.93 -7.63
N ASP A 72 -21.76 -3.57 -6.36
CA ASP A 72 -22.81 -3.01 -5.50
C ASP A 72 -23.35 -1.68 -6.05
N SER A 73 -22.47 -0.81 -6.51
CA SER A 73 -22.85 0.54 -6.96
C SER A 73 -23.66 0.56 -8.27
N THR A 74 -23.46 -0.43 -9.13
CA THR A 74 -24.10 -0.51 -10.46
C THR A 74 -25.49 -1.17 -10.46
N ILE A 75 -25.94 -1.70 -9.31
CA ILE A 75 -27.27 -2.35 -9.20
C ILE A 75 -28.41 -1.35 -9.46
N TYR A 76 -28.23 -0.09 -9.10
CA TYR A 76 -29.24 0.94 -9.23
C TYR A 76 -28.89 1.96 -10.29
N ASP A 77 -29.83 2.29 -11.16
CA ASP A 77 -29.69 3.39 -12.14
C ASP A 77 -29.92 4.74 -11.44
N LEU A 78 -28.99 5.12 -10.58
CA LEU A 78 -29.03 6.36 -9.80
C LEU A 78 -27.67 7.05 -9.85
N LYS A 79 -27.68 8.38 -10.03
CA LYS A 79 -26.46 9.18 -9.88
C LYS A 79 -25.88 9.01 -8.47
N SER A 80 -24.76 8.31 -8.38
CA SER A 80 -24.08 8.07 -7.12
C SER A 80 -22.56 8.02 -7.29
N VAL A 81 -21.84 8.39 -6.23
CA VAL A 81 -20.36 8.27 -6.17
C VAL A 81 -19.97 7.65 -4.84
N THR A 82 -19.27 6.53 -4.89
CA THR A 82 -18.64 5.92 -3.72
C THR A 82 -17.16 6.29 -3.73
N VAL A 83 -16.71 7.03 -2.72
CA VAL A 83 -15.32 7.40 -2.54
C VAL A 83 -14.69 6.45 -1.54
N VAL A 84 -13.64 5.75 -1.95
CA VAL A 84 -12.93 4.72 -1.16
C VAL A 84 -11.57 5.25 -0.75
N GLU A 85 -11.37 5.47 0.54
CA GLU A 85 -10.10 5.90 1.11
C GLU A 85 -9.20 4.71 1.41
N ILE A 86 -7.97 4.79 0.92
CA ILE A 86 -6.97 3.74 0.97
C ILE A 86 -5.73 4.30 1.67
N MET A 87 -5.05 3.49 2.47
CA MET A 87 -3.80 3.86 3.14
C MET A 87 -2.70 4.19 2.11
N GLY A 88 -1.78 5.03 2.49
CA GLY A 88 -0.64 5.48 1.67
C GLY A 88 -0.39 6.97 1.87
N ARG A 89 0.37 7.33 2.92
CA ARG A 89 0.61 8.73 3.30
C ARG A 89 1.44 9.48 2.26
N ASN A 90 2.54 8.89 1.83
CA ASN A 90 3.51 9.52 0.95
C ASN A 90 3.63 8.82 -0.41
N ALA A 91 3.31 7.53 -0.47
CA ALA A 91 3.37 6.71 -1.66
C ALA A 91 2.01 6.08 -1.96
N GLY A 92 1.58 6.14 -3.20
CA GLY A 92 0.24 5.74 -3.65
C GLY A 92 0.11 4.28 -4.09
N TRP A 93 1.09 3.42 -3.81
CA TRP A 93 1.12 2.03 -4.29
C TRP A 93 -0.15 1.24 -3.98
N LEU A 94 -0.67 1.35 -2.74
CA LEU A 94 -1.91 0.68 -2.35
C LEU A 94 -3.12 1.26 -3.08
N THR A 95 -3.22 2.58 -3.18
CA THR A 95 -4.32 3.23 -3.89
C THR A 95 -4.29 2.90 -5.38
N ALA A 96 -3.10 2.83 -5.98
CA ALA A 96 -2.92 2.41 -7.37
C ALA A 96 -3.39 0.98 -7.62
N ALA A 97 -3.33 0.09 -6.62
CA ALA A 97 -3.85 -1.27 -6.73
C ALA A 97 -5.35 -1.34 -7.03
N ALA A 98 -6.10 -0.25 -6.83
CA ALA A 98 -7.49 -0.13 -7.30
C ALA A 98 -7.62 -0.32 -8.83
N ALA A 99 -6.55 -0.04 -9.60
CA ALA A 99 -6.52 -0.28 -11.04
C ALA A 99 -6.59 -1.77 -11.40
N LEU A 100 -6.17 -2.66 -10.50
CA LEU A 100 -6.23 -4.11 -10.71
C LEU A 100 -7.67 -4.67 -10.76
N ALA A 101 -8.65 -3.87 -10.34
CA ALA A 101 -10.07 -4.24 -10.41
C ALA A 101 -10.64 -4.18 -11.83
N GLU A 102 -9.99 -3.43 -12.73
CA GLU A 102 -10.44 -3.30 -14.12
C GLU A 102 -10.05 -4.55 -14.91
N ASP A 103 -11.07 -5.22 -15.48
CA ASP A 103 -10.92 -6.43 -16.26
C ASP A 103 -12.16 -6.63 -17.15
N GLU A 104 -12.24 -7.75 -17.89
CA GLU A 104 -13.38 -8.09 -18.78
C GLU A 104 -14.74 -8.09 -18.06
N ASP A 105 -14.75 -8.35 -16.76
CA ASP A 105 -15.97 -8.46 -15.92
C ASP A 105 -16.24 -7.25 -15.02
N CYS A 106 -15.38 -6.20 -15.05
CA CYS A 106 -15.49 -5.04 -14.17
C CYS A 106 -14.81 -3.80 -14.76
N GLU A 107 -15.50 -2.67 -14.78
CA GLU A 107 -14.97 -1.39 -15.26
C GLU A 107 -13.92 -0.78 -14.29
N GLY A 108 -13.78 -1.33 -13.08
CA GLY A 108 -12.84 -0.87 -12.06
C GLY A 108 -13.21 0.49 -11.45
N ALA A 109 -12.25 1.10 -10.76
CA ALA A 109 -12.42 2.46 -10.24
C ALA A 109 -12.43 3.48 -11.38
N ALA A 110 -13.40 4.38 -11.38
CA ALA A 110 -13.53 5.43 -12.40
C ALA A 110 -12.40 6.46 -12.33
N MET A 111 -11.88 6.69 -11.11
CA MET A 111 -10.76 7.60 -10.83
C MET A 111 -9.92 7.04 -9.70
N ILE A 112 -8.59 7.26 -9.77
CA ILE A 112 -7.61 6.86 -8.75
C ILE A 112 -6.74 8.07 -8.44
N CYS A 113 -6.92 8.66 -7.25
CA CYS A 113 -6.23 9.87 -6.82
C CYS A 113 -5.04 9.50 -5.93
N LEU A 114 -3.83 9.81 -6.38
CA LEU A 114 -2.57 9.41 -5.78
C LEU A 114 -1.84 10.60 -5.12
N PRO A 115 -1.06 10.38 -4.06
CA PRO A 115 -0.31 11.44 -3.37
C PRO A 115 0.85 11.99 -4.20
N GLU A 116 1.32 11.26 -5.21
CA GLU A 116 2.38 11.69 -6.14
C GLU A 116 1.97 12.85 -7.04
N VAL A 117 0.66 13.09 -7.19
CA VAL A 117 0.12 14.13 -8.07
C VAL A 117 -0.60 15.18 -7.23
N PRO A 118 -0.29 16.47 -7.40
CA PRO A 118 -1.03 17.54 -6.74
C PRO A 118 -2.53 17.47 -7.06
N PHE A 119 -3.35 17.50 -6.02
CA PHE A 119 -4.80 17.40 -6.14
C PHE A 119 -5.45 18.77 -6.32
N ASP A 120 -6.25 18.90 -7.37
CA ASP A 120 -7.08 20.08 -7.65
C ASP A 120 -8.57 19.72 -7.46
N PRO A 121 -9.25 20.27 -6.44
CA PRO A 121 -10.66 20.02 -6.18
C PRO A 121 -11.60 20.41 -7.35
N GLU A 122 -11.28 21.47 -8.10
CA GLU A 122 -12.11 21.93 -9.22
C GLU A 122 -11.96 20.97 -10.42
N HIS A 123 -10.74 20.57 -10.74
CA HIS A 123 -10.49 19.56 -11.77
C HIS A 123 -11.15 18.22 -11.41
N PHE A 124 -11.04 17.80 -10.14
CA PHE A 124 -11.67 16.58 -9.63
C PHE A 124 -13.18 16.58 -9.83
N ILE A 125 -13.88 17.67 -9.42
CA ILE A 125 -15.34 17.81 -9.58
C ILE A 125 -15.75 17.83 -11.05
N ALA A 126 -15.03 18.57 -11.89
CA ALA A 126 -15.30 18.61 -13.34
C ALA A 126 -15.17 17.22 -13.97
N ARG A 127 -14.17 16.43 -13.52
CA ARG A 127 -13.96 15.06 -14.02
C ARG A 127 -15.07 14.12 -13.56
N VAL A 128 -15.49 14.18 -12.28
CA VAL A 128 -16.63 13.39 -11.76
C VAL A 128 -17.90 13.72 -12.56
N ASP A 129 -18.21 15.01 -12.79
CA ASP A 129 -19.40 15.40 -13.56
C ASP A 129 -19.36 14.84 -15.00
N ALA A 130 -18.22 14.98 -15.68
CA ALA A 130 -18.06 14.46 -17.04
C ALA A 130 -18.23 12.93 -17.11
N LEU A 131 -17.72 12.18 -16.13
CA LEU A 131 -17.89 10.73 -16.06
C LEU A 131 -19.33 10.33 -15.76
N GLN A 132 -20.04 11.07 -14.90
CA GLN A 132 -21.45 10.82 -14.59
C GLN A 132 -22.42 11.09 -15.77
N GLN A 133 -21.97 11.76 -16.82
CA GLN A 133 -22.76 11.85 -18.08
C GLN A 133 -22.75 10.53 -18.87
N GLN A 134 -21.77 9.67 -18.62
CA GLN A 134 -21.59 8.38 -19.31
C GLN A 134 -22.07 7.21 -18.44
N THR A 135 -21.71 7.25 -17.16
CA THR A 135 -22.01 6.19 -16.18
C THR A 135 -22.54 6.82 -14.90
N PRO A 136 -23.81 6.58 -14.51
CA PRO A 136 -24.44 7.29 -13.40
C PRO A 136 -23.78 6.97 -12.04
N SER A 137 -23.30 5.74 -11.85
CA SER A 137 -22.67 5.29 -10.60
C SER A 137 -21.17 5.15 -10.78
N LEU A 138 -20.38 5.81 -9.92
CA LEU A 138 -18.94 5.80 -9.97
C LEU A 138 -18.34 5.30 -8.65
N VAL A 139 -17.23 4.58 -8.74
CA VAL A 139 -16.34 4.28 -7.61
C VAL A 139 -15.04 5.06 -7.83
N VAL A 140 -14.62 5.82 -6.83
CA VAL A 140 -13.40 6.63 -6.84
C VAL A 140 -12.48 6.14 -5.73
N ALA A 141 -11.27 5.73 -6.06
CA ALA A 141 -10.24 5.40 -5.09
C ALA A 141 -9.41 6.65 -4.79
N VAL A 142 -9.13 6.91 -3.52
CA VAL A 142 -8.32 8.05 -3.09
C VAL A 142 -7.34 7.64 -1.99
N SER A 143 -6.09 8.08 -2.08
CA SER A 143 -5.14 7.91 -0.99
C SER A 143 -5.45 8.88 0.16
N GLU A 144 -5.30 8.43 1.40
CA GLU A 144 -5.35 9.28 2.59
C GLU A 144 -4.33 10.43 2.53
N GLY A 145 -3.21 10.21 1.80
CA GLY A 145 -2.08 11.12 1.68
C GLY A 145 -2.17 12.14 0.55
N VAL A 146 -3.28 12.23 -0.17
CA VAL A 146 -3.45 13.20 -1.26
C VAL A 146 -3.30 14.63 -0.76
N ARG A 147 -2.54 15.46 -1.49
CA ARG A 147 -2.22 16.85 -1.13
C ARG A 147 -2.54 17.82 -2.26
N THR A 148 -2.91 19.05 -1.88
CA THR A 148 -3.01 20.16 -2.85
C THR A 148 -1.62 20.58 -3.36
N ALA A 149 -1.58 21.44 -4.38
CA ALA A 149 -0.32 21.98 -4.91
C ALA A 149 0.49 22.77 -3.86
N GLU A 150 -0.17 23.30 -2.82
CA GLU A 150 0.47 23.97 -1.68
C GLU A 150 0.99 23.00 -0.61
N GLY A 151 0.84 21.69 -0.82
CA GLY A 151 1.31 20.65 0.07
C GLY A 151 0.40 20.33 1.27
N ARG A 152 -0.82 20.90 1.34
CA ARG A 152 -1.79 20.59 2.41
C ARG A 152 -2.51 19.29 2.11
N TYR A 153 -2.69 18.44 3.13
CA TYR A 153 -3.51 17.26 2.98
C TYR A 153 -4.98 17.61 2.70
N VAL A 154 -5.61 16.86 1.81
CA VAL A 154 -7.02 17.09 1.44
C VAL A 154 -7.95 16.87 2.64
N CYS A 155 -7.67 15.94 3.54
CA CYS A 155 -8.43 15.75 4.77
C CYS A 155 -8.42 16.99 5.69
N GLU A 156 -7.36 17.82 5.67
CA GLU A 156 -7.27 19.06 6.46
C GLU A 156 -8.20 20.16 5.95
N LEU A 157 -8.68 20.07 4.71
CA LEU A 157 -9.64 21.01 4.15
C LEU A 157 -11.02 20.89 4.81
N ALA A 158 -11.29 19.77 5.48
CA ALA A 158 -12.52 19.53 6.24
C ALA A 158 -12.59 20.22 7.61
N HIS A 159 -11.60 21.03 8.01
CA HIS A 159 -11.50 21.68 9.33
C HIS A 159 -11.47 20.69 10.53
N ASN A 160 -11.08 19.46 10.33
CA ASN A 160 -10.90 18.48 11.40
C ASN A 160 -9.54 18.67 12.10
N PRO A 161 -9.48 18.60 13.45
CA PRO A 161 -8.20 18.64 14.15
C PRO A 161 -7.38 17.41 13.78
N VAL A 162 -6.13 17.64 13.40
CA VAL A 162 -5.18 16.59 13.06
C VAL A 162 -4.56 16.03 14.35
N ASN A 163 -4.70 14.74 14.58
CA ASN A 163 -4.04 14.02 15.65
C ASN A 163 -2.66 13.51 15.18
N VAL A 164 -1.69 13.47 16.10
CA VAL A 164 -0.34 12.97 15.84
C VAL A 164 -0.15 11.67 16.62
N ASP A 165 0.44 10.65 15.99
CA ASP A 165 0.74 9.38 16.61
C ASP A 165 1.99 9.46 17.54
N ALA A 166 2.30 8.36 18.21
CA ALA A 166 3.44 8.27 19.14
C ALA A 166 4.83 8.47 18.48
N PHE A 167 4.90 8.39 17.14
CA PHE A 167 6.12 8.57 16.34
C PHE A 167 6.22 9.95 15.72
N GLY A 168 5.25 10.84 15.99
CA GLY A 168 5.22 12.19 15.45
C GLY A 168 4.55 12.31 14.07
N HIS A 169 3.93 11.25 13.57
CA HIS A 169 3.22 11.28 12.29
C HIS A 169 1.80 11.77 12.47
N THR A 170 1.37 12.60 11.53
CA THR A 170 -0.03 13.03 11.41
C THR A 170 -0.93 11.83 11.15
N TYR A 171 -1.95 11.66 11.99
CA TYR A 171 -3.00 10.66 11.72
C TYR A 171 -3.90 11.20 10.62
N LEU A 172 -3.78 10.61 9.43
CA LEU A 172 -4.58 10.98 8.27
C LEU A 172 -5.88 10.17 8.25
N GLY A 173 -6.96 10.78 7.79
CA GLY A 173 -8.26 10.16 7.61
C GLY A 173 -9.33 11.21 7.35
N GLY A 174 -10.41 10.79 6.67
CA GLY A 174 -11.52 11.69 6.33
C GLY A 174 -11.42 12.35 4.96
N THR A 175 -10.43 12.01 4.14
CA THR A 175 -10.34 12.44 2.73
C THR A 175 -11.57 12.00 1.95
N ALA A 176 -12.00 10.72 2.10
CA ALA A 176 -13.23 10.23 1.45
C ALA A 176 -14.46 10.98 1.92
N HIS A 177 -14.57 11.30 3.20
CA HIS A 177 -15.69 12.09 3.74
C HIS A 177 -15.72 13.51 3.18
N TYR A 178 -14.56 14.17 3.13
CA TYR A 178 -14.47 15.50 2.54
C TYR A 178 -14.88 15.52 1.05
N LEU A 179 -14.32 14.60 0.25
CA LEU A 179 -14.62 14.52 -1.18
C LEU A 179 -16.08 14.12 -1.44
N SER A 180 -16.63 13.21 -0.65
CA SER A 180 -18.06 12.84 -0.71
C SER A 180 -18.96 14.05 -0.44
N GLY A 181 -18.63 14.84 0.58
CA GLY A 181 -19.33 16.08 0.89
C GLY A 181 -19.24 17.12 -0.24
N LEU A 182 -18.04 17.28 -0.82
CA LEU A 182 -17.79 18.18 -1.93
C LEU A 182 -18.61 17.79 -3.18
N ILE A 183 -18.62 16.51 -3.54
CA ILE A 183 -19.43 15.97 -4.66
C ILE A 183 -20.92 16.20 -4.41
N ALA A 184 -21.42 15.87 -3.21
CA ALA A 184 -22.84 16.05 -2.87
C ALA A 184 -23.25 17.51 -2.99
N ALA A 185 -22.44 18.44 -2.49
CA ALA A 185 -22.71 19.88 -2.53
C ALA A 185 -22.69 20.47 -3.96
N ARG A 186 -21.78 20.01 -4.81
CA ARG A 186 -21.53 20.60 -6.13
C ARG A 186 -22.36 19.92 -7.26
N LEU A 187 -22.55 18.60 -7.19
CA LEU A 187 -23.18 17.81 -8.25
C LEU A 187 -24.54 17.24 -7.87
N HIS A 188 -24.99 17.42 -6.63
CA HIS A 188 -26.23 16.87 -6.10
C HIS A 188 -26.38 15.35 -6.29
N SER A 189 -25.26 14.63 -6.38
CA SER A 189 -25.21 13.18 -6.48
C SER A 189 -25.30 12.55 -5.10
N LYS A 190 -25.89 11.35 -5.01
CA LYS A 190 -25.82 10.53 -3.81
C LYS A 190 -24.37 10.10 -3.59
N THR A 191 -23.85 10.26 -2.37
CA THR A 191 -22.45 9.92 -2.09
C THR A 191 -22.33 8.94 -0.93
N ARG A 192 -21.24 8.17 -0.95
CA ARG A 192 -20.79 7.33 0.16
C ARG A 192 -19.29 7.52 0.33
N ALA A 193 -18.85 7.59 1.58
CA ALA A 193 -17.46 7.48 1.97
C ALA A 193 -17.21 6.11 2.57
N VAL A 194 -16.16 5.42 2.10
CA VAL A 194 -15.71 4.12 2.60
C VAL A 194 -14.25 4.26 2.96
N GLU A 195 -13.90 4.06 4.23
CA GLU A 195 -12.52 4.03 4.69
C GLU A 195 -12.12 2.57 4.92
N LEU A 196 -11.14 2.05 4.17
CA LEU A 196 -10.67 0.68 4.33
C LEU A 196 -9.87 0.51 5.63
N SER A 197 -9.19 1.57 6.06
CA SER A 197 -8.48 1.62 7.34
C SER A 197 -7.65 0.35 7.58
N THR A 198 -7.71 -0.25 8.78
CA THR A 198 -6.93 -1.43 9.15
C THR A 198 -7.32 -2.73 8.41
N LEU A 199 -8.50 -2.79 7.78
CA LEU A 199 -8.95 -3.98 7.08
C LEU A 199 -7.99 -4.40 5.95
N GLN A 200 -7.43 -3.44 5.22
CA GLN A 200 -6.52 -3.70 4.11
C GLN A 200 -5.17 -4.34 4.52
N ARG A 201 -4.82 -4.35 5.80
CA ARG A 201 -3.59 -5.00 6.29
C ARG A 201 -3.84 -6.25 7.14
N CYS A 202 -5.08 -6.71 7.27
CA CYS A 202 -5.43 -7.84 8.12
C CYS A 202 -6.38 -8.86 7.46
N ALA A 203 -6.68 -8.69 6.16
CA ALA A 203 -7.61 -9.53 5.42
C ALA A 203 -6.95 -10.85 4.94
N ALA A 204 -6.54 -11.70 5.88
CA ALA A 204 -5.85 -12.97 5.59
C ALA A 204 -6.63 -13.92 4.66
N HIS A 205 -7.95 -13.76 4.53
CA HIS A 205 -8.80 -14.56 3.65
C HIS A 205 -8.65 -14.20 2.16
N VAL A 206 -7.95 -13.12 1.84
CA VAL A 206 -7.66 -12.64 0.46
C VAL A 206 -6.15 -12.53 0.23
N ALA A 207 -5.33 -13.22 1.02
CA ALA A 207 -3.88 -13.15 0.86
C ALA A 207 -3.42 -13.71 -0.50
N SER A 208 -2.35 -13.12 -1.04
CA SER A 208 -1.64 -13.61 -2.23
C SER A 208 -0.65 -14.70 -1.84
N GLU A 209 -0.65 -15.84 -2.56
CA GLU A 209 0.34 -16.90 -2.36
C GLU A 209 1.75 -16.41 -2.70
N THR A 210 1.91 -15.61 -3.77
CA THR A 210 3.18 -15.00 -4.13
C THR A 210 3.75 -14.20 -2.96
N ASP A 211 2.96 -13.30 -2.37
CA ASP A 211 3.38 -12.45 -1.24
C ASP A 211 3.76 -13.29 -0.01
N VAL A 212 2.98 -14.32 0.32
CA VAL A 212 3.24 -15.18 1.50
C VAL A 212 4.51 -16.00 1.30
N SER A 213 4.70 -16.60 0.12
CA SER A 213 5.89 -17.38 -0.21
C SER A 213 7.15 -16.52 -0.17
N GLU A 214 7.15 -15.40 -0.87
CA GLU A 214 8.29 -14.47 -0.93
C GLU A 214 8.60 -13.85 0.44
N SER A 215 7.58 -13.62 1.28
CA SER A 215 7.77 -13.16 2.66
C SER A 215 8.53 -14.17 3.51
N PHE A 216 8.25 -15.46 3.33
CA PHE A 216 8.98 -16.55 4.01
C PHE A 216 10.42 -16.66 3.49
N ASP A 217 10.58 -16.60 2.18
CA ASP A 217 11.88 -16.81 1.53
C ASP A 217 12.86 -15.68 1.81
N VAL A 218 12.40 -14.40 1.80
CA VAL A 218 13.27 -13.26 2.18
C VAL A 218 13.69 -13.32 3.64
N GLY A 219 12.84 -13.85 4.53
CA GLY A 219 13.19 -14.10 5.91
C GLY A 219 14.30 -15.17 6.05
N THR A 220 14.18 -16.26 5.29
CA THR A 220 15.21 -17.30 5.22
C THR A 220 16.53 -16.74 4.70
N PHE A 221 16.50 -15.99 3.59
CA PHE A 221 17.66 -15.34 3.01
C PHE A 221 18.36 -14.38 4.00
N ALA A 222 17.59 -13.62 4.79
CA ALA A 222 18.15 -12.74 5.81
C ALA A 222 18.89 -13.50 6.92
N VAL A 223 18.36 -14.66 7.32
CA VAL A 223 19.01 -15.54 8.32
C VAL A 223 20.31 -16.11 7.77
N ASP A 224 20.32 -16.63 6.56
CA ASP A 224 21.52 -17.18 5.91
C ASP A 224 22.61 -16.09 5.77
N ALA A 225 22.24 -14.89 5.35
CA ALA A 225 23.15 -13.75 5.27
C ALA A 225 23.81 -13.42 6.62
N ALA A 226 23.03 -13.44 7.71
CA ALA A 226 23.58 -13.19 9.04
C ALA A 226 24.57 -14.30 9.47
N PHE A 227 24.29 -15.57 9.16
CA PHE A 227 25.22 -16.68 9.40
C PHE A 227 26.50 -16.57 8.56
N GLU A 228 26.42 -16.00 7.38
CA GLU A 228 27.59 -15.65 6.56
C GLU A 228 28.38 -14.42 7.07
N GLY A 229 27.93 -13.83 8.18
CA GLY A 229 28.61 -12.71 8.84
C GLY A 229 28.19 -11.34 8.35
N LYS A 230 27.15 -11.21 7.51
CA LYS A 230 26.62 -9.92 7.08
C LYS A 230 25.97 -9.19 8.25
N THR A 231 26.13 -7.85 8.27
CA THR A 231 25.53 -6.96 9.28
C THR A 231 25.39 -5.56 8.70
N GLY A 232 24.46 -4.76 9.22
CA GLY A 232 24.18 -3.42 8.71
C GLY A 232 23.56 -3.44 7.32
N VAL A 233 22.78 -4.50 7.01
CA VAL A 233 22.18 -4.71 5.69
C VAL A 233 20.67 -4.97 5.82
N MET A 234 19.93 -4.72 4.72
CA MET A 234 18.57 -5.20 4.54
C MET A 234 18.55 -6.30 3.47
N ALA A 235 17.82 -7.38 3.74
CA ALA A 235 17.43 -8.33 2.71
C ALA A 235 16.38 -7.67 1.81
N ALA A 236 16.49 -7.82 0.49
CA ALA A 236 15.63 -7.20 -0.49
C ALA A 236 15.11 -8.21 -1.50
N LEU A 237 13.92 -7.99 -2.01
CA LEU A 237 13.35 -8.74 -3.11
C LEU A 237 13.82 -8.14 -4.43
N LYS A 238 14.18 -8.98 -5.38
CA LYS A 238 14.68 -8.60 -6.69
C LYS A 238 13.85 -9.27 -7.77
N ARG A 239 13.19 -8.50 -8.59
CA ARG A 239 12.54 -9.03 -9.79
C ARG A 239 13.61 -9.44 -10.80
N VAL A 240 13.67 -10.74 -11.08
CA VAL A 240 14.66 -11.34 -12.01
C VAL A 240 14.06 -11.41 -13.42
N SER A 241 12.76 -11.71 -13.52
CA SER A 241 12.03 -11.83 -14.78
C SER A 241 10.55 -11.50 -14.57
N ASP A 242 9.91 -10.97 -15.61
CA ASP A 242 8.47 -10.68 -15.62
C ASP A 242 7.66 -11.84 -16.22
N GLU A 243 8.17 -12.51 -17.28
CA GLU A 243 7.50 -13.60 -17.97
C GLU A 243 8.47 -14.78 -18.24
N PRO A 244 8.36 -15.89 -17.48
CA PRO A 244 7.56 -16.03 -16.28
C PRO A 244 8.08 -15.13 -15.16
N TYR A 245 7.19 -14.68 -14.26
CA TYR A 245 7.60 -13.92 -13.09
C TYR A 245 8.52 -14.75 -12.19
N VAL A 246 9.66 -14.18 -11.85
CA VAL A 246 10.66 -14.80 -10.96
C VAL A 246 11.20 -13.75 -10.01
N CYS A 247 11.09 -14.01 -8.71
CA CYS A 247 11.69 -13.22 -7.65
C CYS A 247 12.98 -13.88 -7.16
N GLY A 248 14.02 -13.11 -6.96
CA GLY A 248 15.24 -13.46 -6.26
C GLY A 248 15.46 -12.54 -5.07
N PHE A 249 16.63 -12.66 -4.42
CA PHE A 249 16.96 -11.89 -3.24
C PHE A 249 18.36 -11.29 -3.37
N GLU A 250 18.55 -10.11 -2.76
CA GLU A 250 19.85 -9.46 -2.67
C GLU A 250 19.98 -8.70 -1.35
N LEU A 251 21.20 -8.27 -1.02
CA LEU A 251 21.49 -7.48 0.19
C LEU A 251 21.85 -6.07 -0.22
N HIS A 252 21.30 -5.09 0.48
CA HIS A 252 21.69 -3.69 0.36
C HIS A 252 22.19 -3.12 1.69
N ASP A 253 23.14 -2.20 1.61
CA ASP A 253 23.60 -1.47 2.79
C ASP A 253 22.44 -0.68 3.38
N ILE A 254 22.30 -0.73 4.70
CA ILE A 254 21.18 -0.08 5.39
C ILE A 254 21.24 1.46 5.26
N HIS A 255 22.42 2.04 5.01
CA HIS A 255 22.59 3.47 4.80
C HIS A 255 21.97 3.97 3.49
N ASP A 256 21.82 3.08 2.50
CA ASP A 256 21.21 3.40 1.21
C ASP A 256 19.66 3.31 1.26
N ILE A 257 19.08 2.81 2.37
CA ILE A 257 17.66 2.50 2.49
C ILE A 257 16.98 3.39 3.54
N ALA A 258 17.59 3.51 4.72
CA ALA A 258 16.96 4.21 5.84
C ALA A 258 16.65 5.67 5.51
N ASN A 259 15.42 6.10 5.86
CA ASN A 259 14.91 7.45 5.62
C ASN A 259 14.73 7.85 4.14
N LEU A 260 14.67 6.88 3.23
CA LEU A 260 14.32 7.08 1.82
C LEU A 260 12.97 6.42 1.52
N GLU A 261 12.22 7.02 0.60
CA GLU A 261 10.90 6.52 0.20
C GLU A 261 10.84 6.27 -1.32
N LYS A 262 10.21 5.15 -1.70
CA LYS A 262 9.93 4.78 -3.08
C LYS A 262 8.48 5.13 -3.41
N THR A 263 8.27 6.03 -4.36
CA THR A 263 6.97 6.43 -4.87
C THR A 263 6.69 5.78 -6.24
N ILE A 264 5.44 5.87 -6.71
CA ILE A 264 5.08 5.43 -8.05
C ILE A 264 5.76 6.35 -9.07
N PRO A 265 6.41 5.81 -10.12
CA PRO A 265 6.95 6.61 -11.21
C PRO A 265 5.87 7.48 -11.86
N LEU A 266 6.14 8.76 -12.04
CA LEU A 266 5.15 9.71 -12.59
C LEU A 266 4.72 9.37 -14.02
N ASP A 267 5.56 8.73 -14.80
CA ASP A 267 5.25 8.24 -16.15
C ASP A 267 4.30 7.03 -16.15
N TRP A 268 4.04 6.43 -14.99
CA TRP A 268 3.01 5.39 -14.82
C TRP A 268 1.63 5.96 -14.51
N ILE A 269 1.52 7.29 -14.33
CA ILE A 269 0.30 7.98 -13.88
C ILE A 269 -0.25 8.88 -14.99
N ASP A 270 -1.50 8.66 -15.39
CA ASP A 270 -2.29 9.64 -16.17
C ASP A 270 -2.99 10.60 -15.18
N ALA A 271 -2.29 11.67 -14.83
CA ALA A 271 -2.77 12.65 -13.86
C ALA A 271 -4.05 13.38 -14.31
N GLU A 272 -4.23 13.60 -15.63
CA GLU A 272 -5.40 14.28 -16.19
C GLU A 272 -6.67 13.44 -16.05
N ARG A 273 -6.54 12.13 -16.25
CA ARG A 273 -7.67 11.19 -16.18
C ARG A 273 -7.81 10.47 -14.85
N TYR A 274 -6.86 10.68 -13.92
CA TYR A 274 -6.78 9.93 -12.66
C TYR A 274 -6.73 8.41 -12.88
N ARG A 275 -5.83 7.95 -13.76
CA ARG A 275 -5.69 6.53 -14.16
C ARG A 275 -4.23 6.08 -14.05
N LEU A 276 -4.03 4.78 -14.08
CA LEU A 276 -2.70 4.17 -14.17
C LEU A 276 -2.45 3.68 -15.60
N HIS A 277 -1.20 3.75 -16.05
CA HIS A 277 -0.74 3.15 -17.29
C HIS A 277 -0.39 1.67 -17.12
N GLU A 278 -0.34 0.93 -18.24
CA GLU A 278 -0.05 -0.51 -18.27
C GLU A 278 1.22 -0.94 -17.49
N PRO A 279 2.32 -0.17 -17.42
CA PRO A 279 3.48 -0.55 -16.62
C PRO A 279 3.18 -0.83 -15.15
N PHE A 280 2.25 -0.09 -14.52
CA PHE A 280 1.81 -0.38 -13.16
C PHE A 280 1.09 -1.74 -13.09
N LEU A 281 0.20 -2.02 -14.03
CA LEU A 281 -0.54 -3.29 -14.04
C LEU A 281 0.39 -4.48 -14.26
N ALA A 282 1.32 -4.36 -15.21
CA ALA A 282 2.35 -5.38 -15.43
C ALA A 282 3.22 -5.63 -14.19
N TYR A 283 3.57 -4.55 -13.46
CA TYR A 283 4.29 -4.66 -12.20
C TYR A 283 3.49 -5.38 -11.10
N ALA A 284 2.21 -5.01 -10.92
CA ALA A 284 1.43 -5.42 -9.76
C ALA A 284 0.72 -6.78 -9.93
N ARG A 285 0.33 -7.17 -11.14
CA ARG A 285 -0.40 -8.42 -11.40
C ARG A 285 0.29 -9.69 -10.88
N PRO A 286 1.60 -9.91 -11.07
CA PRO A 286 2.27 -11.08 -10.52
C PRO A 286 2.24 -11.15 -8.99
N LEU A 287 2.27 -10.00 -8.32
CA LEU A 287 2.32 -9.88 -6.86
C LEU A 287 0.99 -10.29 -6.18
N ILE A 288 -0.12 -10.26 -6.92
CA ILE A 288 -1.44 -10.68 -6.42
C ILE A 288 -1.83 -12.08 -6.88
N ALA A 289 -0.91 -12.78 -7.54
CA ALA A 289 -1.19 -14.08 -8.12
C ALA A 289 -1.41 -15.15 -7.07
N GLN A 290 -2.24 -16.13 -7.45
CA GLN A 290 -2.61 -17.30 -6.65
C GLN A 290 -3.28 -16.99 -5.30
N GLU A 291 -3.93 -17.97 -4.72
CA GLU A 291 -4.74 -17.83 -3.50
C GLU A 291 -4.20 -18.69 -2.36
N VAL A 292 -3.92 -18.08 -1.24
CA VAL A 292 -3.79 -18.80 0.03
C VAL A 292 -5.17 -19.29 0.45
N LYS A 293 -5.31 -20.59 0.69
CA LYS A 293 -6.55 -21.18 1.20
C LYS A 293 -6.50 -21.22 2.72
N PRO A 294 -7.16 -20.28 3.43
CA PRO A 294 -7.19 -20.31 4.88
C PRO A 294 -7.96 -21.56 5.36
N GLU A 295 -7.53 -22.14 6.48
CA GLU A 295 -8.34 -23.13 7.18
C GLU A 295 -9.57 -22.46 7.77
N TYR A 296 -10.74 -23.11 7.58
CA TYR A 296 -11.99 -22.65 8.17
C TYR A 296 -12.42 -23.55 9.35
N GLN A 297 -12.84 -22.92 10.43
CA GLN A 297 -13.44 -23.59 11.57
C GLN A 297 -14.76 -22.92 11.93
N LYS A 298 -15.85 -23.67 11.98
CA LYS A 298 -17.21 -23.14 12.27
C LYS A 298 -17.61 -21.97 11.35
N GLY A 299 -17.18 -22.02 10.08
CA GLY A 299 -17.53 -21.02 9.08
C GLY A 299 -16.66 -19.75 9.07
N LEU A 300 -15.64 -19.65 9.93
CA LEU A 300 -14.73 -18.51 9.98
C LEU A 300 -13.28 -18.95 9.73
N PRO A 301 -12.42 -18.09 9.15
CA PRO A 301 -11.01 -18.36 9.03
C PRO A 301 -10.38 -18.64 10.40
N ARG A 302 -9.57 -19.69 10.48
CA ARG A 302 -8.84 -20.04 11.69
C ARG A 302 -7.56 -19.24 11.78
N HIS A 303 -7.31 -18.64 12.94
CA HIS A 303 -6.06 -17.95 13.25
C HIS A 303 -5.22 -18.71 14.26
N LEU A 304 -3.89 -18.62 14.11
CA LEU A 304 -2.96 -19.16 15.09
C LEU A 304 -3.08 -18.36 16.39
N LYS A 305 -3.32 -19.06 17.49
CA LYS A 305 -3.32 -18.44 18.82
C LYS A 305 -1.92 -18.56 19.42
N LEU A 306 -1.22 -17.45 19.52
CA LEU A 306 0.07 -17.41 20.22
C LEU A 306 -0.17 -17.46 21.74
N ASN A 307 0.49 -18.39 22.42
CA ASN A 307 0.55 -18.37 23.88
C ASN A 307 1.49 -17.24 24.27
N ARG A 308 0.95 -16.23 24.94
CA ARG A 308 1.70 -15.10 25.51
C ARG A 308 2.23 -15.45 26.88
#